data_a4c33f845f28b68ae22f8b962d85adb7
#
_entry.id   a4c33f845f28b68ae22f8b962d85adb7
#
_cell.length_a   1.000
_cell.length_b   1.000
_cell.length_c   1.000
_cell.angle_alpha   90.00
_cell.angle_beta   90.00
_cell.angle_gamma   90.00
#
_symmetry.space_group_name_H-M   'P 1'
#
loop_
_entity.id
_entity.type
_entity.pdbx_description
1 polymer ?
#
loop_
_entity_poly.entity_id
_entity_poly.type
_entity_poly.pdbx_seq_one_letter_code
_entity_poly.pdbx_strand_id
1 'polypeptide(L)'
;KNETLSDLVTEIEFVNANGELQIVNDPQQLKAAAGCFGLLGIVTSITLKLDPMSYAVMQPKKKPVALCVPPLSRGDVPAEVNMEGISDVDLQQAQREFERQCEQGYYAEWFWFVFEEQGWINCWKNNGSREQAIDYPSPAETWFQEMQNYVGQLVLDFDLFELLPGDVQAKMLAKAAMAVLPSEEKIVTPLIDALHFRRGVQNMRVLDIELEIPIPAREDDETKPDWSVCQRAWWDAIRLVYESAKGSDDTPMRLTLEMRVMGGSSILMAPQYGNTLGTCSIEVLTHCNTPTAEWQAFKQKILDAWTAYRDVEGNLLNARPHWAKEWEGLTVHNNPVKEYLRDTAYVEVIPAFKSQLKTIAAAGGVDLQDMKNRFGNKLLSDIIDWN
;
A
#
# COMPACT_ATOMS: atom_id res chain seq x y z
N LYS A 1 -1.84 3.51 -15.74
CA LYS A 1 -1.26 4.01 -14.49
C LYS A 1 0.23 3.77 -14.45
N ASN A 2 0.96 4.52 -13.61
CA ASN A 2 2.41 4.42 -13.51
C ASN A 2 2.82 3.08 -12.92
N GLU A 3 3.93 2.55 -13.42
CA GLU A 3 4.64 1.39 -12.91
C GLU A 3 5.24 1.69 -11.53
N THR A 4 5.77 0.68 -10.87
CA THR A 4 6.45 0.86 -9.58
C THR A 4 7.83 1.50 -9.75
N LEU A 5 8.39 2.03 -8.66
CA LEU A 5 9.75 2.60 -8.69
C LEU A 5 10.79 1.56 -9.14
N SER A 6 10.59 0.29 -8.82
CA SER A 6 11.48 -0.80 -9.24
C SER A 6 11.47 -1.03 -10.76
N ASP A 7 10.38 -0.72 -11.45
CA ASP A 7 10.30 -0.81 -12.92
C ASP A 7 11.13 0.27 -13.63
N LEU A 8 11.52 1.33 -12.92
CA LEU A 8 12.38 2.40 -13.45
C LEU A 8 13.88 2.09 -13.40
N VAL A 9 14.25 0.95 -12.81
CA VAL A 9 15.66 0.53 -12.66
C VAL A 9 16.20 0.13 -14.02
N THR A 10 17.32 0.76 -14.42
CA THR A 10 18.02 0.48 -15.70
C THR A 10 19.38 -0.17 -15.51
N GLU A 11 19.95 -0.06 -14.31
CA GLU A 11 21.20 -0.71 -13.96
C GLU A 11 21.32 -0.89 -12.46
N ILE A 12 21.92 -2.01 -12.04
CA ILE A 12 22.26 -2.29 -10.65
C ILE A 12 23.73 -2.70 -10.59
N GLU A 13 24.51 -2.04 -9.74
CA GLU A 13 25.85 -2.42 -9.38
C GLU A 13 25.85 -3.02 -7.97
N PHE A 14 26.54 -4.14 -7.79
CA PHE A 14 26.58 -4.83 -6.50
C PHE A 14 27.89 -5.61 -6.33
N VAL A 15 28.27 -5.85 -5.06
CA VAL A 15 29.36 -6.75 -4.70
C VAL A 15 28.79 -8.16 -4.52
N ASN A 16 29.23 -9.09 -5.39
CA ASN A 16 28.74 -10.46 -5.43
C ASN A 16 29.31 -11.37 -4.31
N ALA A 17 28.96 -12.66 -4.31
CA ALA A 17 29.41 -13.61 -3.30
C ALA A 17 30.93 -13.86 -3.31
N ASN A 18 31.64 -13.58 -4.39
CA ASN A 18 33.10 -13.66 -4.46
C ASN A 18 33.81 -12.38 -3.95
N GLY A 19 33.04 -11.33 -3.59
CA GLY A 19 33.58 -10.03 -3.21
C GLY A 19 33.98 -9.17 -4.42
N GLU A 20 33.48 -9.50 -5.60
CA GLU A 20 33.77 -8.80 -6.85
C GLU A 20 32.62 -7.88 -7.25
N LEU A 21 32.96 -6.73 -7.86
CA LEU A 21 31.97 -5.80 -8.39
C LEU A 21 31.34 -6.38 -9.66
N GLN A 22 30.01 -6.40 -9.70
CA GLN A 22 29.24 -6.88 -10.83
C GLN A 22 28.16 -5.89 -11.21
N ILE A 23 27.84 -5.78 -12.50
CA ILE A 23 26.81 -4.89 -13.04
C ILE A 23 25.76 -5.71 -13.76
N VAL A 24 24.50 -5.37 -13.55
CA VAL A 24 23.33 -5.89 -14.28
C VAL A 24 22.61 -4.74 -14.94
N ASN A 25 22.50 -4.78 -16.27
CA ASN A 25 21.77 -3.78 -17.08
C ASN A 25 20.99 -4.45 -18.26
N ASP A 26 21.00 -5.76 -18.35
CA ASP A 26 20.12 -6.49 -19.26
C ASP A 26 18.66 -6.39 -18.80
N PRO A 27 17.73 -5.94 -19.67
CA PRO A 27 16.34 -5.72 -19.28
C PRO A 27 15.60 -6.95 -18.75
N GLN A 28 15.95 -8.16 -19.16
CA GLN A 28 15.32 -9.38 -18.66
C GLN A 28 15.89 -9.76 -17.29
N GLN A 29 17.20 -9.60 -17.10
CA GLN A 29 17.83 -9.82 -15.80
C GLN A 29 17.39 -8.78 -14.76
N LEU A 30 17.18 -7.53 -15.17
CA LEU A 30 16.68 -6.46 -14.28
C LEU A 30 15.31 -6.77 -13.70
N LYS A 31 14.44 -7.53 -14.41
CA LYS A 31 13.15 -7.96 -13.85
C LYS A 31 13.30 -8.84 -12.60
N ALA A 32 14.41 -9.53 -12.43
CA ALA A 32 14.73 -10.29 -11.21
C ALA A 32 15.61 -9.47 -10.26
N ALA A 33 16.59 -8.74 -10.80
CA ALA A 33 17.57 -8.03 -10.00
C ALA A 33 16.97 -6.87 -9.19
N ALA A 34 16.01 -6.12 -9.76
CA ALA A 34 15.35 -5.00 -9.08
C ALA A 34 14.43 -5.43 -7.92
N GLY A 35 14.08 -6.72 -7.84
CA GLY A 35 13.31 -7.31 -6.75
C GLY A 35 14.02 -8.51 -6.10
N CYS A 36 15.33 -8.52 -6.04
CA CYS A 36 16.13 -9.70 -5.64
C CYS A 36 16.25 -9.92 -4.12
N PHE A 37 15.65 -9.11 -3.28
CA PHE A 37 15.71 -9.22 -1.81
C PHE A 37 17.13 -9.30 -1.23
N GLY A 38 18.11 -8.69 -1.90
CA GLY A 38 19.51 -8.76 -1.50
C GLY A 38 20.22 -10.08 -1.84
N LEU A 39 19.57 -11.01 -2.53
CA LEU A 39 20.14 -12.33 -2.84
C LEU A 39 21.37 -12.27 -3.77
N LEU A 40 21.46 -11.25 -4.64
CA LEU A 40 22.60 -11.06 -5.54
C LEU A 40 23.88 -10.63 -4.82
N GLY A 41 23.73 -9.88 -3.71
CA GLY A 41 24.86 -9.34 -2.98
C GLY A 41 24.55 -7.99 -2.33
N ILE A 42 25.59 -7.20 -2.08
CA ILE A 42 25.50 -5.87 -1.50
C ILE A 42 25.42 -4.86 -2.63
N VAL A 43 24.23 -4.27 -2.82
CA VAL A 43 24.00 -3.23 -3.84
C VAL A 43 24.78 -1.98 -3.46
N THR A 44 25.58 -1.47 -4.40
CA THR A 44 26.42 -0.28 -4.23
C THR A 44 25.90 0.92 -5.02
N SER A 45 25.20 0.66 -6.15
CA SER A 45 24.62 1.70 -6.99
C SER A 45 23.38 1.20 -7.70
N ILE A 46 22.41 2.09 -7.92
CA ILE A 46 21.20 1.86 -8.72
C ILE A 46 21.01 3.05 -9.66
N THR A 47 20.88 2.76 -10.96
CA THR A 47 20.53 3.76 -11.96
C THR A 47 19.05 3.69 -12.27
N LEU A 48 18.35 4.82 -12.13
CA LEU A 48 16.93 4.96 -12.44
C LEU A 48 16.72 5.81 -13.69
N LYS A 49 15.81 5.38 -14.55
CA LYS A 49 15.29 6.22 -15.64
C LYS A 49 14.19 7.10 -15.08
N LEU A 50 14.45 8.41 -15.02
CA LEU A 50 13.48 9.38 -14.50
C LEU A 50 12.88 10.19 -15.66
N ASP A 51 11.61 10.52 -15.54
CA ASP A 51 10.96 11.48 -16.39
C ASP A 51 11.41 12.92 -16.09
N PRO A 52 11.27 13.86 -17.03
CA PRO A 52 11.43 15.28 -16.73
C PRO A 52 10.52 15.72 -15.58
N MET A 53 10.98 16.71 -14.79
CA MET A 53 10.22 17.29 -13.70
C MET A 53 8.82 17.71 -14.17
N SER A 54 7.80 17.20 -13.51
CA SER A 54 6.41 17.59 -13.68
C SER A 54 5.87 18.27 -12.42
N TYR A 55 4.67 18.82 -12.50
CA TYR A 55 4.08 19.60 -11.42
C TYR A 55 2.71 19.03 -11.08
N ALA A 56 2.54 18.67 -9.83
CA ALA A 56 1.28 18.18 -9.29
C ALA A 56 0.26 19.32 -9.14
N VAL A 57 -0.99 19.02 -9.41
CA VAL A 57 -2.12 19.89 -9.10
C VAL A 57 -2.94 19.19 -8.02
N MET A 58 -2.63 19.51 -6.78
CA MET A 58 -3.24 18.90 -5.60
C MET A 58 -4.46 19.70 -5.18
N GLN A 59 -5.52 19.02 -4.77
CA GLN A 59 -6.68 19.60 -4.11
C GLN A 59 -7.27 18.53 -3.18
N PRO A 60 -6.61 18.30 -2.04
CA PRO A 60 -7.08 17.30 -1.07
C PRO A 60 -8.43 17.69 -0.48
N LYS A 61 -9.27 16.69 -0.18
CA LYS A 61 -10.65 16.93 0.28
C LYS A 61 -10.97 16.07 1.48
N LYS A 62 -11.69 16.64 2.44
CA LYS A 62 -12.39 15.91 3.50
C LYS A 62 -13.84 15.78 3.12
N LYS A 63 -14.38 14.57 3.11
CA LYS A 63 -15.79 14.29 2.80
C LYS A 63 -16.33 13.22 3.73
N PRO A 64 -17.65 13.10 3.90
CA PRO A 64 -18.24 11.91 4.51
C PRO A 64 -17.62 10.64 3.91
N VAL A 65 -17.27 9.67 4.73
CA VAL A 65 -16.53 8.47 4.26
C VAL A 65 -17.23 7.76 3.10
N ALA A 66 -18.57 7.72 3.10
CA ALA A 66 -19.38 7.16 2.02
C ALA A 66 -19.33 7.97 0.70
N LEU A 67 -18.80 9.19 0.72
CA LEU A 67 -18.58 10.00 -0.47
C LEU A 67 -17.09 10.07 -0.88
N CYS A 68 -16.20 9.49 -0.07
CA CYS A 68 -14.79 9.32 -0.43
C CYS A 68 -14.61 8.11 -1.34
N VAL A 69 -15.05 6.95 -0.86
CA VAL A 69 -15.12 5.68 -1.59
C VAL A 69 -16.56 5.20 -1.47
N PRO A 70 -17.41 5.45 -2.47
CA PRO A 70 -18.84 5.15 -2.37
C PRO A 70 -19.08 3.64 -2.23
N PRO A 71 -20.05 3.22 -1.40
CA PRO A 71 -20.42 1.82 -1.30
C PRO A 71 -21.12 1.35 -2.59
N LEU A 72 -20.99 0.08 -2.94
CA LEU A 72 -21.71 -0.52 -4.07
C LEU A 72 -23.21 -0.57 -3.80
N SER A 73 -23.57 -0.80 -2.54
CA SER A 73 -24.95 -0.69 -2.06
C SER A 73 -24.97 -0.06 -0.65
N ARG A 74 -26.13 0.52 -0.27
CA ARG A 74 -26.27 1.03 1.10
C ARG A 74 -26.15 -0.07 2.17
N GLY A 75 -26.39 -1.32 1.78
CA GLY A 75 -26.28 -2.47 2.68
C GLY A 75 -24.82 -2.82 3.04
N ASP A 76 -23.87 -2.34 2.27
CA ASP A 76 -22.42 -2.57 2.54
C ASP A 76 -21.90 -1.66 3.64
N VAL A 77 -22.66 -0.60 3.97
CA VAL A 77 -22.26 0.40 4.96
C VAL A 77 -22.64 -0.06 6.36
N PRO A 78 -21.70 -0.15 7.31
CA PRO A 78 -22.01 -0.44 8.71
C PRO A 78 -23.01 0.57 9.29
N ALA A 79 -23.90 0.09 10.17
CA ALA A 79 -24.95 0.91 10.78
C ALA A 79 -24.39 2.08 11.63
N GLU A 80 -23.13 1.96 12.07
CA GLU A 80 -22.41 2.94 12.84
C GLU A 80 -21.91 4.13 11.99
N VAL A 81 -21.84 3.97 10.67
CA VAL A 81 -21.44 5.03 9.75
C VAL A 81 -22.63 5.93 9.46
N ASN A 82 -22.46 7.22 9.71
CA ASN A 82 -23.51 8.20 9.49
C ASN A 82 -23.80 8.39 7.99
N MET A 83 -25.01 8.03 7.57
CA MET A 83 -25.53 8.22 6.20
C MET A 83 -26.62 9.29 6.12
N GLU A 84 -26.86 10.03 7.21
CA GLU A 84 -27.88 11.06 7.24
C GLU A 84 -27.56 12.18 6.25
N GLY A 85 -28.56 12.61 5.49
CA GLY A 85 -28.41 13.67 4.47
C GLY A 85 -27.71 13.22 3.18
N ILE A 86 -27.22 11.99 3.07
CA ILE A 86 -26.60 11.48 1.84
C ILE A 86 -27.67 10.83 0.96
N SER A 87 -27.97 11.47 -0.18
CA SER A 87 -28.94 10.96 -1.16
C SER A 87 -28.29 9.96 -2.13
N ASP A 88 -29.12 9.23 -2.88
CA ASP A 88 -28.62 8.35 -3.95
C ASP A 88 -27.98 9.14 -5.09
N VAL A 89 -28.41 10.39 -5.32
CA VAL A 89 -27.78 11.29 -6.29
C VAL A 89 -26.35 11.63 -5.86
N ASP A 90 -26.14 11.88 -4.55
CA ASP A 90 -24.81 12.15 -4.01
C ASP A 90 -23.90 10.92 -4.17
N LEU A 91 -24.40 9.73 -3.87
CA LEU A 91 -23.65 8.48 -4.07
C LEU A 91 -23.29 8.23 -5.53
N GLN A 92 -24.22 8.47 -6.46
CA GLN A 92 -23.95 8.37 -7.90
C GLN A 92 -22.91 9.39 -8.37
N GLN A 93 -22.93 10.60 -7.84
CA GLN A 93 -21.92 11.60 -8.14
C GLN A 93 -20.56 11.20 -7.56
N ALA A 94 -20.54 10.70 -6.33
CA ALA A 94 -19.32 10.18 -5.69
C ALA A 94 -18.74 9.01 -6.49
N GLN A 95 -19.58 8.09 -7.00
CA GLN A 95 -19.16 6.97 -7.86
C GLN A 95 -18.42 7.46 -9.11
N ARG A 96 -19.01 8.39 -9.84
CA ARG A 96 -18.36 8.98 -11.04
C ARG A 96 -17.05 9.68 -10.72
N GLU A 97 -16.99 10.36 -9.58
CA GLU A 97 -15.76 11.03 -9.14
C GLU A 97 -14.68 10.03 -8.73
N PHE A 98 -15.04 8.98 -7.99
CA PHE A 98 -14.14 7.90 -7.60
C PHE A 98 -13.54 7.19 -8.83
N GLU A 99 -14.37 6.74 -9.75
CA GLU A 99 -13.94 6.12 -11.01
C GLU A 99 -12.99 7.04 -11.80
N ARG A 100 -13.37 8.32 -11.93
CA ARG A 100 -12.51 9.32 -12.59
C ARG A 100 -11.16 9.50 -11.88
N GLN A 101 -11.12 9.48 -10.57
CA GLN A 101 -9.87 9.53 -9.79
C GLN A 101 -9.04 8.27 -10.01
N CYS A 102 -9.67 7.10 -9.98
CA CYS A 102 -9.03 5.84 -10.28
C CYS A 102 -8.44 5.79 -11.70
N GLU A 103 -9.13 6.29 -12.71
CA GLU A 103 -8.70 6.25 -14.11
C GLU A 103 -7.66 7.32 -14.44
N GLN A 104 -7.89 8.57 -14.01
CA GLN A 104 -7.18 9.74 -14.51
C GLN A 104 -6.20 10.34 -13.50
N GLY A 105 -6.24 9.90 -12.24
CA GLY A 105 -5.29 10.35 -11.23
C GLY A 105 -3.86 9.90 -11.57
N TYR A 106 -2.90 10.82 -11.53
CA TYR A 106 -1.49 10.45 -11.49
C TYR A 106 -1.17 9.76 -10.16
N TYR A 107 -1.67 10.34 -9.08
CA TYR A 107 -1.65 9.82 -7.73
C TYR A 107 -3.09 9.70 -7.23
N ALA A 108 -3.44 8.60 -6.61
CA ALA A 108 -4.79 8.33 -6.15
C ALA A 108 -4.74 7.57 -4.83
N GLU A 109 -5.11 8.26 -3.76
CA GLU A 109 -4.99 7.78 -2.39
C GLU A 109 -6.17 8.27 -1.56
N TRP A 110 -6.70 7.39 -0.71
CA TRP A 110 -7.80 7.64 0.21
C TRP A 110 -7.42 7.16 1.60
N PHE A 111 -7.82 7.94 2.61
CA PHE A 111 -7.61 7.64 4.02
C PHE A 111 -8.93 7.66 4.77
N TRP A 112 -9.10 6.71 5.65
CA TRP A 112 -10.11 6.77 6.71
C TRP A 112 -9.44 6.50 8.05
N PHE A 113 -9.63 7.42 8.98
CA PHE A 113 -9.18 7.27 10.36
C PHE A 113 -10.29 6.64 11.17
N VAL A 114 -9.93 5.74 12.07
CA VAL A 114 -10.88 4.88 12.80
C VAL A 114 -11.92 5.73 13.54
N PHE A 115 -13.19 5.43 13.31
CA PHE A 115 -14.37 6.10 13.87
C PHE A 115 -14.60 7.55 13.43
N GLU A 116 -13.84 8.08 12.49
CA GLU A 116 -14.14 9.39 11.91
C GLU A 116 -15.28 9.31 10.90
N GLU A 117 -16.14 10.34 10.91
CA GLU A 117 -17.25 10.44 9.94
C GLU A 117 -16.76 10.79 8.54
N GLN A 118 -15.60 11.43 8.45
CA GLN A 118 -15.00 11.86 7.20
C GLN A 118 -13.77 11.01 6.85
N GLY A 119 -13.62 10.77 5.56
CA GLY A 119 -12.35 10.34 4.97
C GLY A 119 -11.60 11.51 4.34
N TRP A 120 -10.36 11.29 3.98
CA TRP A 120 -9.51 12.23 3.29
C TRP A 120 -9.10 11.68 1.93
N ILE A 121 -9.27 12.51 0.88
CA ILE A 121 -8.99 12.18 -0.51
C ILE A 121 -7.77 12.97 -0.95
N ASN A 122 -6.70 12.28 -1.33
CA ASN A 122 -5.48 12.86 -1.90
C ASN A 122 -5.27 12.34 -3.32
N CYS A 123 -6.10 12.78 -4.25
CA CYS A 123 -6.03 12.39 -5.64
C CYS A 123 -5.69 13.60 -6.50
N TRP A 124 -4.64 13.49 -7.32
CA TRP A 124 -4.15 14.61 -8.11
C TRP A 124 -3.52 14.20 -9.45
N LYS A 125 -3.36 15.17 -10.33
CA LYS A 125 -2.73 15.06 -11.66
C LYS A 125 -1.41 15.79 -11.67
N ASN A 126 -0.49 15.39 -12.55
CA ASN A 126 0.83 16.00 -12.73
C ASN A 126 0.88 16.96 -13.95
N ASN A 127 -0.23 17.65 -14.21
CA ASN A 127 -0.41 18.54 -15.35
C ASN A 127 -0.35 20.04 -14.99
N GLY A 128 0.24 20.37 -13.84
CA GLY A 128 0.50 21.75 -13.42
C GLY A 128 1.60 22.42 -14.24
N SER A 129 1.73 23.73 -14.12
CA SER A 129 2.80 24.49 -14.76
C SER A 129 3.83 24.99 -13.75
N ARG A 130 5.06 25.18 -14.22
CA ARG A 130 6.17 25.69 -13.40
C ARG A 130 5.89 27.09 -12.84
N GLU A 131 5.22 27.92 -13.62
CA GLU A 131 4.93 29.30 -13.26
C GLU A 131 3.93 29.44 -12.11
N GLN A 132 3.12 28.40 -11.89
CA GLN A 132 2.13 28.33 -10.82
C GLN A 132 2.64 27.58 -9.59
N ALA A 133 3.80 26.93 -9.71
CA ALA A 133 4.30 26.05 -8.67
C ALA A 133 4.85 26.84 -7.48
N ILE A 134 4.51 26.38 -6.28
CA ILE A 134 5.04 26.86 -5.01
C ILE A 134 5.73 25.71 -4.28
N ASP A 135 6.62 26.03 -3.34
CA ASP A 135 7.19 25.05 -2.42
C ASP A 135 6.08 24.55 -1.47
N TYR A 136 5.95 23.23 -1.39
CA TYR A 136 4.94 22.59 -0.53
C TYR A 136 5.47 21.26 0.05
N PRO A 137 5.28 20.99 1.33
CA PRO A 137 4.82 21.98 2.32
C PRO A 137 5.83 23.14 2.45
N SER A 138 5.32 24.32 2.75
CA SER A 138 6.19 25.46 3.02
C SER A 138 7.07 25.22 4.25
N PRO A 139 8.16 25.97 4.47
CA PRO A 139 8.97 25.83 5.69
C PRO A 139 8.16 26.01 6.97
N ALA A 140 7.17 26.88 6.97
CA ALA A 140 6.28 27.08 8.11
C ALA A 140 5.36 25.88 8.36
N GLU A 141 4.79 25.30 7.30
CA GLU A 141 3.98 24.07 7.38
C GLU A 141 4.82 22.87 7.80
N THR A 142 6.03 22.72 7.27
CA THR A 142 6.98 21.66 7.68
C THR A 142 7.29 21.77 9.17
N TRP A 143 7.62 22.98 9.66
CA TRP A 143 7.88 23.21 11.07
C TRP A 143 6.64 22.90 11.94
N PHE A 144 5.47 23.28 11.47
CA PHE A 144 4.21 22.99 12.15
C PHE A 144 3.93 21.47 12.20
N GLN A 145 4.16 20.75 11.11
CA GLN A 145 4.07 19.29 11.06
C GLN A 145 5.06 18.61 12.02
N GLU A 146 6.31 19.09 12.06
CA GLU A 146 7.33 18.61 12.99
C GLU A 146 6.92 18.83 14.45
N MET A 147 6.37 20.01 14.77
CA MET A 147 5.90 20.31 16.11
C MET A 147 4.70 19.45 16.51
N GLN A 148 3.75 19.23 15.58
CA GLN A 148 2.62 18.33 15.81
C GLN A 148 3.06 16.89 16.01
N ASN A 149 4.05 16.42 15.24
CA ASN A 149 4.65 15.11 15.41
C ASN A 149 5.32 14.97 16.77
N TYR A 150 6.07 15.97 17.20
CA TYR A 150 6.71 16.00 18.53
C TYR A 150 5.68 15.96 19.67
N VAL A 151 4.62 16.77 19.59
CA VAL A 151 3.52 16.75 20.58
C VAL A 151 2.78 15.41 20.54
N GLY A 152 2.53 14.87 19.35
CA GLY A 152 1.92 13.54 19.18
C GLY A 152 2.76 12.43 19.82
N GLN A 153 4.07 12.44 19.63
CA GLN A 153 4.99 11.50 20.27
C GLN A 153 4.97 11.64 21.80
N LEU A 154 5.00 12.87 22.31
CA LEU A 154 4.89 13.10 23.75
C LEU A 154 3.59 12.54 24.34
N VAL A 155 2.47 12.67 23.62
CA VAL A 155 1.18 12.11 24.06
C VAL A 155 1.21 10.58 24.01
N LEU A 156 1.83 9.99 22.99
CA LEU A 156 1.96 8.54 22.82
C LEU A 156 2.95 7.91 23.81
N ASP A 157 4.01 8.63 24.16
CA ASP A 157 5.02 8.20 25.14
C ASP A 157 4.54 8.38 26.60
N PHE A 158 3.37 8.99 26.81
CA PHE A 158 2.82 9.16 28.15
C PHE A 158 2.18 7.85 28.60
N ASP A 159 2.68 7.24 29.68
CA ASP A 159 2.12 6.03 30.29
C ASP A 159 0.58 6.09 30.47
N LEU A 160 0.04 7.29 30.66
CA LEU A 160 -1.40 7.52 30.81
C LEU A 160 -2.19 7.28 29.50
N PHE A 161 -1.59 7.51 28.32
CA PHE A 161 -2.25 7.22 27.04
C PHE A 161 -2.43 5.71 26.85
N GLU A 162 -1.44 4.92 27.23
CA GLU A 162 -1.50 3.46 27.16
C GLU A 162 -2.56 2.83 28.08
N LEU A 163 -2.93 3.55 29.15
CA LEU A 163 -3.99 3.11 30.07
C LEU A 163 -5.41 3.39 29.55
N LEU A 164 -5.55 4.17 28.48
CA LEU A 164 -6.87 4.45 27.90
C LEU A 164 -7.38 3.23 27.14
N PRO A 165 -8.72 3.01 27.10
CA PRO A 165 -9.32 2.02 26.23
C PRO A 165 -8.92 2.21 24.75
N GLY A 166 -8.77 1.12 24.00
CA GLY A 166 -8.29 1.16 22.62
C GLY A 166 -9.15 2.02 21.69
N ASP A 167 -10.46 2.04 21.89
CA ASP A 167 -11.38 2.87 21.13
C ASP A 167 -11.20 4.38 21.42
N VAL A 168 -10.86 4.73 22.66
CA VAL A 168 -10.55 6.12 23.07
C VAL A 168 -9.24 6.57 22.43
N GLN A 169 -8.21 5.71 22.47
CA GLN A 169 -6.93 5.97 21.79
C GLN A 169 -7.16 6.20 20.28
N ALA A 170 -7.91 5.31 19.62
CA ALA A 170 -8.22 5.42 18.20
C ALA A 170 -8.92 6.75 17.86
N LYS A 171 -9.97 7.11 18.59
CA LYS A 171 -10.71 8.37 18.40
C LYS A 171 -9.84 9.61 18.59
N MET A 172 -8.96 9.61 19.57
CA MET A 172 -8.03 10.72 19.81
C MET A 172 -7.02 10.87 18.67
N LEU A 173 -6.40 9.78 18.25
CA LEU A 173 -5.45 9.75 17.14
C LEU A 173 -6.10 10.17 15.82
N ALA A 174 -7.31 9.67 15.54
CA ALA A 174 -8.06 10.00 14.35
C ALA A 174 -8.39 11.51 14.27
N LYS A 175 -8.90 12.10 15.34
CA LYS A 175 -9.19 13.55 15.39
C LYS A 175 -7.92 14.38 15.23
N ALA A 176 -6.82 14.00 15.88
CA ALA A 176 -5.55 14.68 15.73
C ALA A 176 -5.04 14.61 14.28
N ALA A 177 -5.08 13.44 13.66
CA ALA A 177 -4.68 13.25 12.26
C ALA A 177 -5.56 14.06 11.30
N MET A 178 -6.88 13.97 11.44
CA MET A 178 -7.80 14.72 10.59
C MET A 178 -7.66 16.25 10.75
N ALA A 179 -7.35 16.75 11.94
CA ALA A 179 -7.18 18.19 12.17
C ALA A 179 -6.00 18.79 11.38
N VAL A 180 -4.95 18.01 11.15
CA VAL A 180 -3.71 18.48 10.50
C VAL A 180 -3.67 18.26 8.99
N LEU A 181 -4.54 17.42 8.44
CA LEU A 181 -4.57 17.16 7.00
C LEU A 181 -5.15 18.38 6.26
N PRO A 182 -4.50 18.80 5.14
CA PRO A 182 -4.99 19.91 4.33
C PRO A 182 -6.33 19.56 3.67
N SER A 183 -7.14 20.57 3.41
CA SER A 183 -8.43 20.39 2.74
C SER A 183 -8.76 21.60 1.86
N GLU A 184 -9.25 21.32 0.64
CA GLU A 184 -9.85 22.26 -0.32
C GLU A 184 -8.93 23.32 -0.95
N GLU A 185 -7.75 23.59 -0.43
CA GLU A 185 -6.79 24.48 -1.06
C GLU A 185 -6.20 23.83 -2.30
N LYS A 186 -6.22 24.56 -3.42
CA LYS A 186 -5.58 24.13 -4.65
C LYS A 186 -4.10 24.51 -4.62
N ILE A 187 -3.23 23.50 -4.64
CA ILE A 187 -1.79 23.65 -4.58
C ILE A 187 -1.21 23.12 -5.89
N VAL A 188 -0.33 23.92 -6.53
CA VAL A 188 0.52 23.45 -7.62
C VAL A 188 1.94 23.43 -7.10
N THR A 189 2.61 22.27 -7.18
CA THR A 189 3.94 22.07 -6.59
C THR A 189 4.75 21.08 -7.42
N PRO A 190 6.10 21.12 -7.36
CA PRO A 190 6.92 20.08 -7.96
C PRO A 190 6.49 18.67 -7.53
N LEU A 191 6.56 17.71 -8.46
CA LEU A 191 6.14 16.34 -8.21
C LEU A 191 6.75 15.72 -6.95
N ILE A 192 8.05 15.98 -6.73
CA ILE A 192 8.76 15.46 -5.56
C ILE A 192 8.21 16.01 -4.23
N ASP A 193 7.74 17.25 -4.24
CA ASP A 193 7.16 17.89 -3.06
C ASP A 193 5.75 17.35 -2.80
N ALA A 194 4.97 17.13 -3.86
CA ALA A 194 3.66 16.49 -3.75
C ALA A 194 3.74 15.08 -3.15
N LEU A 195 4.76 14.30 -3.53
CA LEU A 195 5.00 12.97 -2.98
C LEU A 195 5.48 13.03 -1.51
N HIS A 196 6.09 14.13 -1.09
CA HIS A 196 6.59 14.35 0.26
C HIS A 196 5.76 15.36 1.06
N PHE A 197 4.46 15.42 0.82
CA PHE A 197 3.56 16.39 1.47
C PHE A 197 3.51 16.31 3.00
N ARG A 198 4.04 15.24 3.57
CA ARG A 198 4.13 15.01 5.02
C ARG A 198 5.56 14.96 5.54
N ARG A 199 6.45 15.78 5.06
CA ARG A 199 7.87 15.75 5.47
C ARG A 199 8.12 15.75 6.98
N GLY A 200 7.25 16.42 7.74
CA GLY A 200 7.38 16.54 9.21
C GLY A 200 6.73 15.41 10.02
N VAL A 201 6.01 14.45 9.40
CA VAL A 201 5.14 13.49 10.15
C VAL A 201 5.66 12.04 10.11
N GLN A 202 6.87 11.77 9.68
CA GLN A 202 7.31 10.43 9.25
C GLN A 202 7.89 9.50 10.34
N ASN A 203 7.72 9.75 11.63
CA ASN A 203 8.45 8.99 12.68
C ASN A 203 7.56 8.22 13.66
N MET A 204 6.29 7.95 13.33
CA MET A 204 5.48 7.10 14.19
C MET A 204 5.78 5.61 13.91
N ARG A 205 6.04 4.85 14.98
CA ARG A 205 6.12 3.38 14.88
C ARG A 205 4.73 2.81 14.77
N VAL A 206 4.50 2.06 13.70
CA VAL A 206 3.21 1.42 13.42
C VAL A 206 3.40 -0.08 13.20
N LEU A 207 2.32 -0.82 13.40
CA LEU A 207 2.12 -2.18 12.93
C LEU A 207 1.13 -2.11 11.79
N ASP A 208 1.36 -2.87 10.72
CA ASP A 208 0.54 -2.79 9.53
C ASP A 208 0.45 -4.12 8.76
N ILE A 209 -0.61 -4.25 7.97
CA ILE A 209 -0.71 -5.24 6.90
C ILE A 209 -1.25 -4.57 5.66
N GLU A 210 -0.59 -4.82 4.53
CA GLU A 210 -0.94 -4.28 3.22
C GLU A 210 -1.06 -5.41 2.20
N LEU A 211 -2.11 -5.36 1.38
CA LEU A 211 -2.31 -6.26 0.26
C LEU A 211 -2.37 -5.50 -1.05
N GLU A 212 -1.76 -6.12 -2.05
CA GLU A 212 -1.81 -5.71 -3.44
C GLU A 212 -2.83 -6.58 -4.16
N ILE A 213 -4.04 -6.05 -4.33
CA ILE A 213 -5.16 -6.77 -4.92
C ILE A 213 -5.21 -6.43 -6.40
N PRO A 214 -5.10 -7.40 -7.32
CA PRO A 214 -5.29 -7.17 -8.75
C PRO A 214 -6.67 -6.59 -9.03
N ILE A 215 -6.73 -5.56 -9.86
CA ILE A 215 -8.00 -5.03 -10.33
C ILE A 215 -8.45 -5.88 -11.52
N PRO A 216 -9.60 -6.58 -11.42
CA PRO A 216 -10.08 -7.44 -12.48
C PRO A 216 -10.66 -6.63 -13.64
N ALA A 217 -10.91 -7.30 -14.77
CA ALA A 217 -11.64 -6.76 -15.88
C ALA A 217 -13.14 -6.60 -15.54
N ARG A 218 -13.77 -5.66 -16.20
CA ARG A 218 -15.24 -5.52 -16.18
C ARG A 218 -15.91 -6.63 -16.97
N GLU A 219 -17.10 -7.02 -16.55
CA GLU A 219 -17.90 -8.03 -17.22
C GLU A 219 -18.28 -7.63 -18.67
N ASP A 220 -18.53 -6.34 -18.90
CA ASP A 220 -18.94 -5.79 -20.19
C ASP A 220 -17.77 -5.38 -21.11
N ASP A 221 -16.54 -5.29 -20.59
CA ASP A 221 -15.35 -4.87 -21.35
C ASP A 221 -14.06 -5.34 -20.66
N GLU A 222 -13.46 -6.41 -21.18
CA GLU A 222 -12.23 -7.00 -20.64
C GLU A 222 -11.00 -6.06 -20.65
N THR A 223 -11.08 -4.97 -21.41
CA THR A 223 -10.00 -3.97 -21.47
C THR A 223 -10.12 -2.91 -20.39
N LYS A 224 -11.22 -2.87 -19.67
CA LYS A 224 -11.50 -1.89 -18.63
C LYS A 224 -11.43 -2.48 -17.21
N PRO A 225 -10.84 -1.71 -16.27
CA PRO A 225 -10.77 -2.14 -14.88
C PRO A 225 -12.14 -2.08 -14.18
N ASP A 226 -12.43 -3.09 -13.37
CA ASP A 226 -13.55 -3.08 -12.42
C ASP A 226 -13.10 -2.51 -11.07
N TRP A 227 -13.41 -1.23 -10.84
CA TRP A 227 -13.06 -0.54 -9.60
C TRP A 227 -13.87 -1.01 -8.39
N SER A 228 -14.89 -1.85 -8.57
CA SER A 228 -15.71 -2.35 -7.46
C SER A 228 -14.91 -3.14 -6.42
N VAL A 229 -13.80 -3.75 -6.83
CA VAL A 229 -12.90 -4.45 -5.91
C VAL A 229 -12.29 -3.50 -4.88
N CYS A 230 -11.92 -2.28 -5.28
CA CYS A 230 -11.40 -1.25 -4.37
C CYS A 230 -12.47 -0.83 -3.35
N GLN A 231 -13.71 -0.66 -3.81
CA GLN A 231 -14.83 -0.30 -2.95
C GLN A 231 -15.16 -1.41 -1.96
N ARG A 232 -15.18 -2.67 -2.41
CA ARG A 232 -15.36 -3.84 -1.53
C ARG A 232 -14.26 -3.91 -0.47
N ALA A 233 -13.00 -3.80 -0.87
CA ALA A 233 -11.87 -3.88 0.06
C ALA A 233 -11.93 -2.80 1.13
N TRP A 234 -12.30 -1.58 0.74
CA TRP A 234 -12.48 -0.46 1.64
C TRP A 234 -13.60 -0.70 2.67
N TRP A 235 -14.79 -1.09 2.21
CA TRP A 235 -15.94 -1.26 3.08
C TRP A 235 -15.86 -2.52 3.93
N ASP A 236 -15.23 -3.58 3.45
CA ASP A 236 -14.97 -4.78 4.25
C ASP A 236 -14.03 -4.46 5.43
N ALA A 237 -12.99 -3.66 5.21
CA ALA A 237 -12.12 -3.22 6.31
C ALA A 237 -12.86 -2.38 7.34
N ILE A 238 -13.65 -1.38 6.90
CA ILE A 238 -14.44 -0.53 7.80
C ILE A 238 -15.43 -1.38 8.61
N ARG A 239 -16.12 -2.32 7.95
CA ARG A 239 -17.04 -3.25 8.61
C ARG A 239 -16.35 -4.08 9.69
N LEU A 240 -15.19 -4.66 9.37
CA LEU A 240 -14.39 -5.45 10.32
C LEU A 240 -13.91 -4.65 11.52
N VAL A 241 -13.58 -3.37 11.33
CA VAL A 241 -13.23 -2.47 12.44
C VAL A 241 -14.42 -2.31 13.39
N TYR A 242 -15.61 -1.98 12.89
CA TYR A 242 -16.79 -1.83 13.73
C TYR A 242 -17.25 -3.15 14.37
N GLU A 243 -17.15 -4.27 13.65
CA GLU A 243 -17.45 -5.60 14.21
C GLU A 243 -16.48 -5.97 15.34
N SER A 244 -15.20 -5.62 15.21
CA SER A 244 -14.19 -5.91 16.24
C SER A 244 -14.35 -5.04 17.48
N ALA A 245 -14.92 -3.84 17.34
CA ALA A 245 -15.20 -2.93 18.45
C ALA A 245 -16.52 -3.26 19.19
N LYS A 246 -17.37 -4.14 18.64
CA LYS A 246 -18.65 -4.52 19.29
C LYS A 246 -18.42 -5.32 20.56
N GLY A 247 -18.83 -4.75 21.69
CA GLY A 247 -18.77 -5.43 23.00
C GLY A 247 -17.38 -5.49 23.63
N SER A 248 -16.43 -4.72 23.13
CA SER A 248 -15.08 -4.57 23.66
C SER A 248 -14.66 -3.11 23.60
N ASP A 249 -13.95 -2.65 24.62
CA ASP A 249 -13.28 -1.34 24.61
C ASP A 249 -11.97 -1.40 23.79
N ASP A 250 -11.61 -2.59 23.30
CA ASP A 250 -10.39 -2.83 22.52
C ASP A 250 -10.68 -2.74 21.02
N THR A 251 -10.02 -1.80 20.39
CA THR A 251 -10.03 -1.64 18.93
C THR A 251 -8.66 -2.03 18.40
N PRO A 252 -8.55 -3.16 17.66
CA PRO A 252 -7.26 -3.64 17.17
C PRO A 252 -6.64 -2.69 16.13
N MET A 253 -7.45 -2.05 15.29
CA MET A 253 -7.01 -1.00 14.38
C MET A 253 -7.22 0.37 15.04
N ARG A 254 -6.15 1.13 15.26
CA ARG A 254 -6.18 2.40 16.00
C ARG A 254 -5.72 3.61 15.20
N LEU A 255 -5.29 3.42 13.95
CA LEU A 255 -4.79 4.49 13.11
C LEU A 255 -5.63 4.68 11.86
N THR A 256 -5.21 4.17 10.73
CA THR A 256 -5.86 4.48 9.46
C THR A 256 -6.03 3.24 8.58
N LEU A 257 -7.09 3.27 7.80
CA LEU A 257 -7.23 2.54 6.56
C LEU A 257 -6.71 3.45 5.44
N GLU A 258 -5.79 2.94 4.66
CA GLU A 258 -5.19 3.64 3.54
C GLU A 258 -5.34 2.81 2.27
N MET A 259 -5.80 3.42 1.19
CA MET A 259 -5.98 2.76 -0.09
C MET A 259 -5.37 3.59 -1.20
N ARG A 260 -4.54 2.96 -2.01
CA ARG A 260 -3.97 3.53 -3.24
C ARG A 260 -4.42 2.73 -4.45
N VAL A 261 -4.60 3.40 -5.56
CA VAL A 261 -4.81 2.76 -6.86
C VAL A 261 -3.63 3.07 -7.75
N MET A 262 -2.86 2.03 -8.08
CA MET A 262 -1.61 2.14 -8.84
C MET A 262 -1.59 1.20 -10.04
N GLY A 263 -0.53 1.23 -10.83
CA GLY A 263 -0.28 0.31 -11.94
C GLY A 263 0.10 -1.10 -11.49
N GLY A 264 0.44 -1.93 -12.45
CA GLY A 264 1.11 -3.19 -12.22
C GLY A 264 2.63 -3.05 -12.25
N SER A 265 3.32 -4.17 -12.20
CA SER A 265 4.78 -4.24 -12.29
C SER A 265 5.22 -5.37 -13.23
N SER A 266 6.35 -5.18 -13.89
CA SER A 266 7.04 -6.21 -14.65
C SER A 266 8.14 -6.93 -13.84
N ILE A 267 8.42 -6.44 -12.63
CA ILE A 267 9.44 -6.99 -11.74
C ILE A 267 8.95 -8.30 -11.13
N LEU A 268 9.69 -9.36 -11.38
CA LEU A 268 9.42 -10.68 -10.81
C LEU A 268 9.43 -10.59 -9.27
N MET A 269 8.53 -11.29 -8.64
CA MET A 269 8.31 -11.26 -7.18
C MET A 269 7.79 -9.92 -6.63
N ALA A 270 7.55 -8.87 -7.43
CA ALA A 270 6.82 -7.70 -6.96
C ALA A 270 5.37 -8.10 -6.62
N PRO A 271 4.77 -7.58 -5.54
CA PRO A 271 3.38 -7.89 -5.23
C PRO A 271 2.40 -7.45 -6.33
N GLN A 272 2.76 -6.41 -7.10
CA GLN A 272 2.01 -5.90 -8.25
C GLN A 272 2.28 -6.63 -9.57
N TYR A 273 3.13 -7.68 -9.56
CA TYR A 273 3.52 -8.38 -10.78
C TYR A 273 2.31 -8.94 -11.55
N GLY A 274 2.23 -8.59 -12.83
CA GLY A 274 1.18 -9.09 -13.73
C GLY A 274 -0.20 -8.44 -13.58
N ASN A 275 -0.37 -7.44 -12.73
CA ASN A 275 -1.62 -6.72 -12.54
C ASN A 275 -1.87 -5.72 -13.69
N THR A 276 -2.27 -6.22 -14.86
CA THR A 276 -2.32 -5.47 -16.13
C THR A 276 -3.31 -4.31 -16.13
N LEU A 277 -4.42 -4.43 -15.40
CA LEU A 277 -5.45 -3.39 -15.31
C LEU A 277 -5.25 -2.46 -14.10
N GLY A 278 -4.27 -2.76 -13.27
CA GLY A 278 -3.91 -1.98 -12.08
C GLY A 278 -3.99 -2.78 -10.80
N THR A 279 -3.62 -2.13 -9.74
CA THR A 279 -3.53 -2.69 -8.39
C THR A 279 -4.29 -1.79 -7.41
N CYS A 280 -5.14 -2.38 -6.59
CA CYS A 280 -5.63 -1.80 -5.35
C CYS A 280 -4.63 -2.16 -4.25
N SER A 281 -3.79 -1.21 -3.87
CA SER A 281 -2.90 -1.32 -2.71
C SER A 281 -3.65 -0.81 -1.50
N ILE A 282 -3.93 -1.68 -0.53
CA ILE A 282 -4.76 -1.32 0.61
C ILE A 282 -4.16 -1.85 1.90
N GLU A 283 -4.09 -0.98 2.91
CA GLU A 283 -3.48 -1.30 4.19
C GLU A 283 -4.30 -0.82 5.38
N VAL A 284 -4.18 -1.55 6.49
CA VAL A 284 -4.69 -1.17 7.81
C VAL A 284 -3.52 -1.04 8.77
N LEU A 285 -3.54 0.04 9.55
CA LEU A 285 -2.46 0.39 10.46
C LEU A 285 -2.95 0.49 11.90
N THR A 286 -2.06 0.11 12.82
CA THR A 286 -2.30 0.31 14.25
C THR A 286 -1.05 0.79 14.96
N HIS A 287 -1.21 1.28 16.18
CA HIS A 287 -0.11 1.67 17.05
C HIS A 287 0.66 0.45 17.57
N CYS A 288 1.97 0.57 17.75
CA CYS A 288 2.84 -0.53 18.17
C CYS A 288 2.48 -1.13 19.56
N ASN A 289 1.74 -0.40 20.40
CA ASN A 289 1.29 -0.86 21.72
C ASN A 289 -0.06 -1.60 21.66
N THR A 290 -0.63 -1.83 20.47
CA THR A 290 -1.84 -2.65 20.32
C THR A 290 -1.55 -4.08 20.77
N PRO A 291 -2.40 -4.72 21.59
CA PRO A 291 -2.18 -6.09 22.05
C PRO A 291 -1.98 -7.05 20.88
N THR A 292 -0.86 -7.78 20.90
CA THR A 292 -0.43 -8.63 19.78
C THR A 292 -1.49 -9.65 19.36
N ALA A 293 -2.16 -10.29 20.32
CA ALA A 293 -3.16 -11.31 20.01
C ALA A 293 -4.37 -10.74 19.27
N GLU A 294 -4.82 -9.56 19.66
CA GLU A 294 -5.96 -8.86 19.04
C GLU A 294 -5.60 -8.39 17.63
N TRP A 295 -4.41 -7.80 17.48
CA TRP A 295 -3.89 -7.38 16.19
C TRP A 295 -3.73 -8.57 15.23
N GLN A 296 -3.19 -9.70 15.70
CA GLN A 296 -3.07 -10.91 14.88
C GLN A 296 -4.43 -11.45 14.43
N ALA A 297 -5.41 -11.49 15.34
CA ALA A 297 -6.76 -11.94 15.01
C ALA A 297 -7.45 -11.00 14.00
N PHE A 298 -7.23 -9.69 14.12
CA PHE A 298 -7.76 -8.71 13.19
C PHE A 298 -7.11 -8.81 11.81
N LYS A 299 -5.78 -8.88 11.75
CA LYS A 299 -5.04 -9.08 10.49
C LYS A 299 -5.51 -10.33 9.74
N GLN A 300 -5.79 -11.42 10.47
CA GLN A 300 -6.30 -12.64 9.83
C GLN A 300 -7.66 -12.40 9.18
N LYS A 301 -8.59 -11.71 9.85
CA LYS A 301 -9.91 -11.38 9.28
C LYS A 301 -9.78 -10.49 8.03
N ILE A 302 -8.89 -9.49 8.07
CA ILE A 302 -8.58 -8.62 6.93
C ILE A 302 -8.04 -9.45 5.76
N LEU A 303 -7.07 -10.31 6.02
CA LEU A 303 -6.46 -11.15 5.01
C LEU A 303 -7.48 -12.11 4.38
N ASP A 304 -8.32 -12.74 5.20
CA ASP A 304 -9.38 -13.63 4.73
C ASP A 304 -10.38 -12.90 3.81
N ALA A 305 -10.78 -11.68 4.18
CA ALA A 305 -11.68 -10.88 3.36
C ALA A 305 -11.03 -10.47 2.03
N TRP A 306 -9.83 -9.91 2.07
CA TRP A 306 -9.18 -9.33 0.89
C TRP A 306 -8.62 -10.38 -0.09
N THR A 307 -8.39 -11.60 0.34
CA THR A 307 -7.97 -12.72 -0.54
C THR A 307 -9.15 -13.53 -1.09
N ALA A 308 -10.38 -13.27 -0.66
CA ALA A 308 -11.57 -13.98 -1.11
C ALA A 308 -12.20 -13.43 -2.39
N TYR A 309 -11.72 -12.27 -2.91
CA TYR A 309 -12.31 -11.65 -4.09
C TYR A 309 -12.07 -12.47 -5.35
N ARG A 310 -13.02 -12.37 -6.27
CA ARG A 310 -13.03 -13.13 -7.51
C ARG A 310 -13.26 -12.21 -8.70
N ASP A 311 -12.74 -12.65 -9.85
CA ASP A 311 -13.05 -12.06 -11.14
C ASP A 311 -14.46 -12.46 -11.63
N VAL A 312 -14.83 -11.98 -12.81
CA VAL A 312 -16.14 -12.28 -13.44
C VAL A 312 -16.32 -13.75 -13.81
N GLU A 313 -15.23 -14.51 -13.96
CA GLU A 313 -15.25 -15.94 -14.25
C GLU A 313 -15.33 -16.78 -12.96
N GLY A 314 -15.25 -16.15 -11.79
CA GLY A 314 -15.29 -16.80 -10.50
C GLY A 314 -13.92 -17.28 -9.99
N ASN A 315 -12.81 -16.95 -10.67
CA ASN A 315 -11.46 -17.27 -10.20
C ASN A 315 -11.06 -16.32 -9.08
N LEU A 316 -10.35 -16.83 -8.08
CA LEU A 316 -9.78 -15.99 -7.04
C LEU A 316 -8.78 -14.99 -7.63
N LEU A 317 -8.89 -13.73 -7.21
CA LEU A 317 -7.88 -12.74 -7.50
C LEU A 317 -6.58 -13.11 -6.76
N ASN A 318 -5.46 -12.98 -7.45
CA ASN A 318 -4.16 -13.30 -6.90
C ASN A 318 -3.64 -12.14 -6.02
N ALA A 319 -4.37 -11.84 -4.94
CA ALA A 319 -3.99 -10.80 -3.98
C ALA A 319 -2.72 -11.23 -3.22
N ARG A 320 -1.74 -10.32 -3.12
CA ARG A 320 -0.44 -10.61 -2.51
C ARG A 320 -0.16 -9.64 -1.38
N PRO A 321 0.31 -10.12 -0.22
CA PRO A 321 0.79 -9.24 0.82
C PRO A 321 2.05 -8.49 0.38
N HIS A 322 2.16 -7.24 0.78
CA HIS A 322 3.38 -6.47 0.57
C HIS A 322 4.54 -7.04 1.41
N TRP A 323 5.70 -7.25 0.79
CA TRP A 323 6.84 -7.96 1.40
C TRP A 323 7.35 -7.36 2.71
N ALA A 324 7.25 -6.04 2.87
CA ALA A 324 7.75 -5.33 4.05
C ALA A 324 6.76 -5.27 5.22
N LYS A 325 5.56 -5.90 5.10
CA LYS A 325 4.48 -5.81 6.07
C LYS A 325 4.34 -7.07 6.94
N GLU A 326 3.46 -7.04 7.94
CA GLU A 326 3.34 -8.07 8.96
C GLU A 326 2.36 -9.19 8.59
N TRP A 327 2.71 -10.01 7.62
CA TRP A 327 1.89 -11.15 7.19
C TRP A 327 2.40 -12.51 7.70
N GLU A 328 3.57 -12.57 8.32
CA GLU A 328 4.12 -13.83 8.83
C GLU A 328 3.24 -14.39 9.96
N GLY A 329 3.04 -15.73 9.92
CA GLY A 329 2.18 -16.43 10.89
C GLY A 329 0.70 -16.39 10.56
N LEU A 330 0.28 -15.71 9.48
CA LEU A 330 -1.10 -15.72 8.98
C LEU A 330 -1.32 -16.84 7.95
N THR A 331 -2.59 -17.05 7.61
CA THR A 331 -3.02 -18.05 6.61
C THR A 331 -3.85 -17.41 5.51
N VAL A 332 -3.74 -17.92 4.29
CA VAL A 332 -4.62 -17.62 3.15
C VAL A 332 -5.30 -18.92 2.73
N HIS A 333 -6.61 -18.96 2.71
CA HIS A 333 -7.41 -20.16 2.40
C HIS A 333 -6.96 -21.40 3.20
N ASN A 334 -6.70 -21.22 4.50
CA ASN A 334 -6.18 -22.21 5.45
C ASN A 334 -4.75 -22.70 5.20
N ASN A 335 -4.01 -22.12 4.26
CA ASN A 335 -2.60 -22.42 4.06
C ASN A 335 -1.74 -21.30 4.68
N PRO A 336 -0.61 -21.62 5.33
CA PRO A 336 0.33 -20.59 5.75
C PRO A 336 0.67 -19.64 4.60
N VAL A 337 0.77 -18.33 4.87
CA VAL A 337 1.02 -17.33 3.80
C VAL A 337 2.26 -17.67 2.99
N LYS A 338 3.31 -18.23 3.60
CA LYS A 338 4.53 -18.64 2.88
C LYS A 338 4.24 -19.71 1.83
N GLU A 339 3.39 -20.68 2.15
CA GLU A 339 2.98 -21.74 1.23
C GLU A 339 2.06 -21.17 0.14
N TYR A 340 1.12 -20.28 0.50
CA TYR A 340 0.31 -19.58 -0.48
C TYR A 340 1.18 -18.78 -1.47
N LEU A 341 2.19 -18.05 -0.99
CA LEU A 341 3.11 -17.31 -1.85
C LEU A 341 3.89 -18.24 -2.80
N ARG A 342 4.41 -19.37 -2.30
CA ARG A 342 5.17 -20.33 -3.09
C ARG A 342 4.31 -21.09 -4.09
N ASP A 343 3.19 -21.65 -3.62
CA ASP A 343 2.43 -22.68 -4.34
C ASP A 343 1.24 -22.12 -5.15
N THR A 344 0.91 -20.83 -4.93
CA THR A 344 -0.21 -20.15 -5.61
C THR A 344 0.21 -18.81 -6.17
N ALA A 345 0.56 -17.86 -5.33
CA ALA A 345 0.70 -16.45 -5.74
C ALA A 345 1.87 -16.19 -6.69
N TYR A 346 2.98 -16.94 -6.53
CA TYR A 346 4.18 -16.81 -7.35
C TYR A 346 4.61 -18.13 -8.01
N VAL A 347 3.73 -19.15 -8.04
CA VAL A 347 4.07 -20.47 -8.58
C VAL A 347 4.65 -20.39 -10.00
N GLU A 348 4.08 -19.57 -10.88
CA GLU A 348 4.56 -19.38 -12.26
C GLU A 348 5.77 -18.43 -12.34
N VAL A 349 6.00 -17.62 -11.30
CA VAL A 349 7.02 -16.56 -11.30
C VAL A 349 8.35 -17.07 -10.76
N ILE A 350 8.32 -17.88 -9.70
CA ILE A 350 9.52 -18.40 -9.01
C ILE A 350 10.49 -19.09 -9.96
N PRO A 351 10.07 -19.96 -10.91
CA PRO A 351 11.01 -20.58 -11.85
C PRO A 351 11.76 -19.56 -12.72
N ALA A 352 11.06 -18.54 -13.23
CA ALA A 352 11.66 -17.47 -14.02
C ALA A 352 12.63 -16.63 -13.19
N PHE A 353 12.25 -16.30 -11.97
CA PHE A 353 13.09 -15.58 -11.01
C PHE A 353 14.37 -16.33 -10.70
N LYS A 354 14.30 -17.62 -10.34
CA LYS A 354 15.45 -18.48 -10.10
C LYS A 354 16.37 -18.56 -11.33
N SER A 355 15.80 -18.70 -12.53
CA SER A 355 16.55 -18.78 -13.78
C SER A 355 17.36 -17.50 -14.03
N GLN A 356 16.76 -16.32 -13.82
CA GLN A 356 17.47 -15.04 -13.98
C GLN A 356 18.56 -14.87 -12.93
N LEU A 357 18.29 -15.16 -11.66
CA LEU A 357 19.31 -15.11 -10.60
C LEU A 357 20.50 -16.04 -10.92
N LYS A 358 20.24 -17.25 -11.41
CA LYS A 358 21.30 -18.18 -11.83
C LYS A 358 22.14 -17.61 -12.96
N THR A 359 21.51 -16.98 -13.95
CA THR A 359 22.21 -16.36 -15.08
C THR A 359 23.11 -15.21 -14.62
N ILE A 360 22.59 -14.36 -13.73
CA ILE A 360 23.33 -13.23 -13.16
C ILE A 360 24.50 -13.74 -12.31
N ALA A 361 24.28 -14.71 -11.43
CA ALA A 361 25.33 -15.29 -10.60
C ALA A 361 26.45 -15.90 -11.45
N ALA A 362 26.10 -16.71 -12.45
CA ALA A 362 27.06 -17.36 -13.34
C ALA A 362 27.91 -16.35 -14.14
N ALA A 363 27.34 -15.22 -14.55
CA ALA A 363 28.09 -14.15 -15.22
C ALA A 363 29.18 -13.53 -14.33
N GLY A 364 29.01 -13.56 -12.99
CA GLY A 364 29.99 -13.15 -12.00
C GLY A 364 30.84 -14.31 -11.45
N GLY A 365 30.81 -15.49 -12.10
CA GLY A 365 31.56 -16.65 -11.61
C GLY A 365 31.07 -17.18 -10.25
N VAL A 366 29.83 -16.90 -9.87
CA VAL A 366 29.21 -17.32 -8.61
C VAL A 366 28.26 -18.47 -8.86
N ASP A 367 28.34 -19.51 -8.02
CA ASP A 367 27.31 -20.55 -7.99
C ASP A 367 26.06 -20.09 -7.24
N LEU A 368 24.90 -20.56 -7.70
CA LEU A 368 23.61 -20.18 -7.06
C LEU A 368 23.53 -20.62 -5.60
N GLN A 369 24.17 -21.77 -5.28
CA GLN A 369 24.21 -22.27 -3.91
C GLN A 369 25.12 -21.43 -3.01
N ASP A 370 26.25 -20.93 -3.52
CA ASP A 370 27.11 -19.98 -2.79
C ASP A 370 26.42 -18.65 -2.54
N MET A 371 25.69 -18.14 -3.53
CA MET A 371 24.85 -16.95 -3.40
C MET A 371 23.80 -17.14 -2.30
N LYS A 372 23.05 -18.25 -2.33
CA LYS A 372 22.07 -18.61 -1.30
C LYS A 372 22.70 -18.71 0.10
N ASN A 373 23.84 -19.40 0.21
CA ASN A 373 24.51 -19.61 1.49
C ASN A 373 24.99 -18.30 2.12
N ARG A 374 25.38 -17.34 1.30
CA ARG A 374 25.93 -16.07 1.76
C ARG A 374 24.88 -15.00 2.01
N PHE A 375 23.85 -14.91 1.16
CA PHE A 375 22.86 -13.82 1.15
C PHE A 375 21.41 -14.28 1.38
N GLY A 376 21.18 -15.59 1.37
CA GLY A 376 19.86 -16.14 1.64
C GLY A 376 19.46 -16.03 3.11
N ASN A 377 18.16 -16.09 3.34
CA ASN A 377 17.58 -16.21 4.66
C ASN A 377 16.50 -17.31 4.67
N LYS A 378 16.06 -17.67 5.88
CA LYS A 378 15.09 -18.77 6.05
C LYS A 378 13.76 -18.46 5.36
N LEU A 379 13.24 -17.24 5.50
CA LEU A 379 11.95 -16.84 4.93
C LEU A 379 11.94 -16.99 3.39
N LEU A 380 12.95 -16.45 2.72
CA LEU A 380 13.07 -16.54 1.27
C LEU A 380 13.33 -17.98 0.82
N SER A 381 14.07 -18.77 1.61
CA SER A 381 14.30 -20.18 1.31
C SER A 381 13.02 -21.00 1.40
N ASP A 382 12.13 -20.70 2.36
CA ASP A 382 10.83 -21.35 2.50
C ASP A 382 9.88 -21.03 1.32
N ILE A 383 10.01 -19.85 0.71
CA ILE A 383 9.13 -19.39 -0.38
C ILE A 383 9.69 -19.74 -1.76
N ILE A 384 10.99 -19.50 -2.01
CA ILE A 384 11.57 -19.66 -3.35
C ILE A 384 11.83 -21.14 -3.68
N ASP A 385 11.98 -22.00 -2.69
CA ASP A 385 12.37 -23.42 -2.84
C ASP A 385 13.54 -23.60 -3.81
N TRP A 386 14.76 -23.56 -3.28
CA TRP A 386 15.98 -23.61 -4.09
C TRP A 386 16.33 -25.00 -4.67
N ASN A 387 15.54 -26.02 -4.41
CA ASN A 387 15.79 -27.38 -4.88
C ASN A 387 15.44 -27.59 -6.35
#